data_7dbaf0df99550ef7be4c171a5c8d43cc
#
_entry.id   7dbaf0df99550ef7be4c171a5c8d43cc
#
_cell.length_a   1.000
_cell.length_b   1.000
_cell.length_c   1.000
_cell.angle_alpha   90.00
_cell.angle_beta   90.00
_cell.angle_gamma   90.00
#
_symmetry.space_group_name_H-M   'P 1'
#
loop_
_entity.id
_entity.type
_entity.pdbx_description
1 polymer ?
#
loop_
_entity_poly.entity_id
_entity_poly.type
_entity_poly.pdbx_seq_one_letter_code
_entity_poly.pdbx_strand_id
1 'polypeptide(L)'
;MYKERIEAVKNSLEALECDALMVLSSDAHLNEYLPLHNRRLQAISGFTGSAGTVVLMRQGHSHLFVDSRYHIQAEEECGSLFEVHKLGMEGVFEAHKWIGRQDLKPLKIAVDPFTITPKQWNRYQSGWEKTGHRWEVLEGNAVDQVWENRPEKLNYAPFALGEELTGESSISKLGKIRDMMKQNGAEGLVLTMLDEIAWLTNLRGSDIAHNPVFEAYAVILQNRAICFCHHPDSGITKQRPEWEFFPYDDYLGFIQQLAQESSGKIWLDPEATTMGTRTVFDNSKVLELQNPVVMAKACKNRVELNCSEQAHLHAAAALVRTLAQLEERMESSLPASEAWFAELLQKEYSSEAGFVDLSFPTIAGAGSNGAIVHYGTPSDEKMLEPHEMLLVDSGIQCEGGTTDCTRTMSLGEPTSKQRELYTSVLQAHIRLAKQVFPEGTHGAALDSITRSGLWNQGLDYGHGTGHGVGAFLNVHEGPQRISPVSHDVALKPGMIISNEPGFYETGWGGIRLENLCRVKTLESGLNHHPGGKAWLGLETLMFVPFDQKLIIRDKLSSDELNWLDDYHEKTYQKLQKMLNEPKYLNWLKKACFPLEA
;
A
#
# COMPACT_ATOMS: atom_id res chain seq x y z
N MET A 1 30.91 -2.01 1.49
CA MET A 1 29.78 -2.96 1.57
C MET A 1 29.02 -3.06 0.25
N TYR A 2 28.24 -2.06 -0.19
CA TYR A 2 27.45 -2.16 -1.44
C TYR A 2 28.32 -2.38 -2.69
N LYS A 3 29.42 -1.63 -2.86
CA LYS A 3 30.35 -1.83 -4.00
C LYS A 3 30.89 -3.24 -4.08
N GLU A 4 31.25 -3.83 -2.97
CA GLU A 4 31.78 -5.20 -2.90
C GLU A 4 30.72 -6.23 -3.30
N ARG A 5 29.47 -6.07 -2.85
CA ARG A 5 28.35 -6.92 -3.27
C ARG A 5 28.05 -6.79 -4.76
N ILE A 6 28.04 -5.55 -5.28
CA ILE A 6 27.85 -5.28 -6.71
C ILE A 6 28.91 -6.03 -7.53
N GLU A 7 30.19 -5.93 -7.15
CA GLU A 7 31.27 -6.62 -7.85
C GLU A 7 31.17 -8.15 -7.71
N ALA A 8 30.78 -8.66 -6.55
CA ALA A 8 30.55 -10.09 -6.37
C ALA A 8 29.42 -10.63 -7.26
N VAL A 9 28.30 -9.87 -7.39
CA VAL A 9 27.21 -10.21 -8.32
C VAL A 9 27.69 -10.15 -9.78
N LYS A 10 28.48 -9.15 -10.18
CA LYS A 10 29.03 -9.06 -11.53
C LYS A 10 29.89 -10.28 -11.87
N ASN A 11 30.70 -10.75 -10.92
CA ASN A 11 31.51 -11.97 -11.11
C ASN A 11 30.61 -13.22 -11.25
N SER A 12 29.50 -13.30 -10.51
CA SER A 12 28.53 -14.39 -10.68
C SER A 12 27.84 -14.33 -12.05
N LEU A 13 27.53 -13.13 -12.56
CA LEU A 13 26.96 -12.95 -13.90
C LEU A 13 27.92 -13.39 -15.01
N GLU A 14 29.24 -13.21 -14.83
CA GLU A 14 30.23 -13.71 -15.76
C GLU A 14 30.24 -15.24 -15.84
N ALA A 15 30.18 -15.90 -14.68
CA ALA A 15 30.09 -17.36 -14.61
C ALA A 15 28.80 -17.93 -15.23
N LEU A 16 27.68 -17.18 -15.16
CA LEU A 16 26.38 -17.50 -15.75
C LEU A 16 26.27 -17.09 -17.22
N GLU A 17 27.31 -16.47 -17.78
CA GLU A 17 27.28 -15.88 -19.12
C GLU A 17 26.11 -14.91 -19.34
N CYS A 18 25.73 -14.15 -18.28
CA CYS A 18 24.68 -13.16 -18.31
C CYS A 18 25.26 -11.76 -18.45
N ASP A 19 24.51 -10.86 -19.09
CA ASP A 19 24.90 -9.47 -19.31
C ASP A 19 24.38 -8.53 -18.23
N ALA A 20 23.28 -8.89 -17.58
CA ALA A 20 22.66 -8.13 -16.50
C ALA A 20 21.90 -9.03 -15.53
N LEU A 21 21.68 -8.51 -14.30
CA LEU A 21 20.72 -9.05 -13.33
C LEU A 21 19.61 -8.04 -13.10
N MET A 22 18.37 -8.48 -13.13
CA MET A 22 17.22 -7.70 -12.69
C MET A 22 16.88 -8.05 -11.25
N VAL A 23 16.84 -7.01 -10.39
CA VAL A 23 16.41 -7.12 -8.99
C VAL A 23 15.20 -6.23 -8.79
N LEU A 24 14.09 -6.83 -8.36
CA LEU A 24 12.83 -6.16 -8.12
C LEU A 24 12.62 -5.95 -6.61
N SER A 25 11.89 -4.88 -6.22
CA SER A 25 11.31 -4.77 -4.88
C SER A 25 10.15 -5.76 -4.75
N SER A 26 10.47 -7.03 -4.63
CA SER A 26 9.49 -8.12 -4.57
C SER A 26 10.09 -9.36 -3.96
N ASP A 27 9.23 -10.26 -3.47
CA ASP A 27 9.58 -11.59 -2.98
C ASP A 27 8.67 -12.67 -3.59
N ALA A 28 8.73 -13.88 -3.05
CA ALA A 28 7.94 -15.01 -3.55
C ALA A 28 6.42 -14.87 -3.33
N HIS A 29 6.01 -13.89 -2.57
CA HIS A 29 4.62 -13.55 -2.27
C HIS A 29 4.20 -12.20 -2.87
N LEU A 30 5.08 -11.55 -3.64
CA LEU A 30 4.83 -10.24 -4.29
C LEU A 30 4.45 -9.14 -3.29
N ASN A 31 4.97 -9.21 -2.06
CA ASN A 31 4.71 -8.22 -1.03
C ASN A 31 5.29 -6.85 -1.41
N GLU A 32 4.60 -5.77 -1.07
CA GLU A 32 5.14 -4.41 -1.14
C GLU A 32 6.10 -4.15 0.03
N TYR A 33 5.68 -4.48 1.25
CA TYR A 33 6.53 -4.42 2.44
C TYR A 33 7.23 -5.77 2.62
N LEU A 34 8.54 -5.77 2.40
CA LEU A 34 9.34 -7.00 2.43
C LEU A 34 9.86 -7.26 3.84
N PRO A 35 9.87 -8.53 4.29
CA PRO A 35 10.63 -8.92 5.47
C PRO A 35 12.11 -8.62 5.25
N LEU A 36 12.83 -8.33 6.33
CA LEU A 36 14.23 -7.87 6.26
C LEU A 36 15.14 -8.76 5.41
N HIS A 37 14.96 -10.08 5.52
CA HIS A 37 15.77 -11.07 4.78
C HIS A 37 15.46 -11.12 3.27
N ASN A 38 14.38 -10.48 2.80
CA ASN A 38 13.97 -10.38 1.39
C ASN A 38 14.21 -9.00 0.76
N ARG A 39 14.75 -8.03 1.51
CA ARG A 39 15.06 -6.68 1.00
C ARG A 39 16.30 -6.68 0.10
N ARG A 40 16.28 -7.49 -0.95
CA ARG A 40 17.38 -7.72 -1.87
C ARG A 40 17.78 -6.47 -2.63
N LEU A 41 16.81 -5.66 -3.06
CA LEU A 41 17.09 -4.39 -3.74
C LEU A 41 17.86 -3.45 -2.81
N GLN A 42 17.43 -3.32 -1.54
CA GLN A 42 18.18 -2.55 -0.54
C GLN A 42 19.57 -3.15 -0.28
N ALA A 43 19.69 -4.47 -0.20
CA ALA A 43 20.98 -5.14 0.04
C ALA A 43 22.01 -4.87 -1.04
N ILE A 44 21.61 -4.72 -2.31
CA ILE A 44 22.50 -4.48 -3.42
C ILE A 44 22.72 -3.00 -3.75
N SER A 45 21.74 -2.14 -3.51
CA SER A 45 21.80 -0.73 -3.91
C SER A 45 21.94 0.25 -2.75
N GLY A 46 21.46 -0.10 -1.56
CA GLY A 46 21.29 0.81 -0.43
C GLY A 46 19.93 1.52 -0.42
N PHE A 47 19.14 1.40 -1.49
CA PHE A 47 17.84 2.04 -1.60
C PHE A 47 16.84 1.44 -0.60
N THR A 48 16.27 2.29 0.25
CA THR A 48 15.36 1.89 1.33
C THR A 48 13.88 1.99 0.97
N GLY A 49 13.53 2.55 -0.19
CA GLY A 49 12.14 2.69 -0.64
C GLY A 49 11.47 1.34 -0.96
N SER A 50 10.15 1.27 -0.87
CA SER A 50 9.38 0.03 -1.06
C SER A 50 9.22 -0.37 -2.53
N ALA A 51 9.39 0.54 -3.48
CA ALA A 51 9.20 0.26 -4.91
C ALA A 51 10.40 0.72 -5.75
N GLY A 52 10.98 -0.21 -6.50
CA GLY A 52 12.09 0.07 -7.40
C GLY A 52 12.49 -1.15 -8.22
N THR A 53 13.27 -0.91 -9.26
CA THR A 53 13.88 -1.96 -10.08
C THR A 53 15.34 -1.62 -10.33
N VAL A 54 16.24 -2.51 -9.93
CA VAL A 54 17.66 -2.43 -10.30
C VAL A 54 17.90 -3.29 -11.55
N VAL A 55 18.58 -2.71 -12.53
CA VAL A 55 19.22 -3.43 -13.63
C VAL A 55 20.73 -3.33 -13.42
N LEU A 56 21.30 -4.37 -12.80
CA LEU A 56 22.73 -4.45 -12.51
C LEU A 56 23.45 -5.00 -13.74
N MET A 57 24.18 -4.13 -14.42
CA MET A 57 24.92 -4.49 -15.62
C MET A 57 26.26 -5.14 -15.27
N ARG A 58 26.60 -6.25 -15.94
CA ARG A 58 27.92 -6.89 -15.80
C ARG A 58 29.04 -5.94 -16.19
N GLN A 59 28.85 -5.15 -17.24
CA GLN A 59 29.77 -4.13 -17.70
C GLN A 59 29.09 -2.77 -17.77
N GLY A 60 29.83 -1.71 -17.44
CA GLY A 60 29.30 -0.35 -17.44
C GLY A 60 28.52 0.04 -16.18
N HIS A 61 27.72 1.09 -16.30
CA HIS A 61 26.89 1.60 -15.21
C HIS A 61 25.66 0.71 -14.98
N SER A 62 25.28 0.60 -13.73
CA SER A 62 24.04 -0.06 -13.32
C SER A 62 22.96 0.98 -13.08
N HIS A 63 21.69 0.59 -13.20
CA HIS A 63 20.55 1.48 -13.27
C HIS A 63 19.54 1.16 -12.17
N LEU A 64 18.98 2.21 -11.55
CA LEU A 64 17.88 2.12 -10.57
C LEU A 64 16.68 2.91 -11.10
N PHE A 65 15.54 2.26 -11.24
CA PHE A 65 14.29 2.85 -11.71
C PHE A 65 13.34 2.99 -10.53
N VAL A 66 12.87 4.22 -10.26
CA VAL A 66 11.96 4.53 -9.15
C VAL A 66 10.83 5.44 -9.60
N ASP A 67 9.66 5.30 -8.99
CA ASP A 67 8.53 6.19 -9.23
C ASP A 67 8.68 7.53 -8.46
N SER A 68 7.73 8.43 -8.69
CA SER A 68 7.77 9.81 -8.18
C SER A 68 7.85 9.95 -6.67
N ARG A 69 7.42 8.94 -5.91
CA ARG A 69 7.49 8.93 -4.43
C ARG A 69 8.92 8.91 -3.92
N TYR A 70 9.85 8.40 -4.74
CA TYR A 70 11.23 8.09 -4.35
C TYR A 70 12.29 8.87 -5.12
N HIS A 71 11.93 9.87 -5.96
CA HIS A 71 12.88 10.59 -6.79
C HIS A 71 14.02 11.27 -6.00
N ILE A 72 13.67 11.87 -4.83
CA ILE A 72 14.65 12.54 -3.96
C ILE A 72 15.47 11.47 -3.24
N GLN A 73 14.81 10.54 -2.57
CA GLN A 73 15.44 9.51 -1.75
C GLN A 73 16.42 8.64 -2.55
N ALA A 74 16.05 8.19 -3.75
CA ALA A 74 16.92 7.35 -4.57
C ALA A 74 18.17 8.08 -5.03
N GLU A 75 18.09 9.38 -5.32
CA GLU A 75 19.25 10.18 -5.68
C GLU A 75 20.21 10.33 -4.50
N GLU A 76 19.67 10.62 -3.31
CA GLU A 76 20.47 10.79 -2.09
C GLU A 76 21.12 9.47 -1.65
N GLU A 77 20.38 8.36 -1.66
CA GLU A 77 20.88 7.06 -1.19
C GLU A 77 21.76 6.34 -2.22
N CYS A 78 21.48 6.47 -3.52
CA CYS A 78 22.03 5.60 -4.56
C CYS A 78 22.73 6.32 -5.71
N GLY A 79 22.58 7.63 -5.88
CA GLY A 79 23.09 8.39 -7.03
C GLY A 79 24.61 8.28 -7.25
N SER A 80 25.36 7.89 -6.23
CA SER A 80 26.81 7.65 -6.35
C SER A 80 27.18 6.25 -6.89
N LEU A 81 26.22 5.30 -6.94
CA LEU A 81 26.43 3.90 -7.32
C LEU A 81 25.63 3.51 -8.57
N PHE A 82 24.49 4.15 -8.79
CA PHE A 82 23.56 3.82 -9.86
C PHE A 82 23.17 5.07 -10.65
N GLU A 83 22.89 4.90 -11.93
CA GLU A 83 22.14 5.90 -12.70
C GLU A 83 20.67 5.80 -12.30
N VAL A 84 20.16 6.86 -11.66
CA VAL A 84 18.77 6.90 -11.15
C VAL A 84 17.83 7.37 -12.25
N HIS A 85 16.88 6.51 -12.61
CA HIS A 85 15.81 6.81 -13.57
C HIS A 85 14.52 7.20 -12.84
N LYS A 86 14.20 8.49 -12.88
CA LYS A 86 13.02 9.10 -12.24
C LYS A 86 11.79 8.93 -13.12
N LEU A 87 11.06 7.82 -12.95
CA LEU A 87 9.90 7.48 -13.78
C LEU A 87 8.82 8.57 -13.71
N GLY A 88 8.21 8.87 -14.86
CA GLY A 88 7.24 9.95 -15.00
C GLY A 88 7.85 11.28 -15.46
N MET A 89 9.18 11.44 -15.44
CA MET A 89 9.87 12.58 -16.03
C MET A 89 9.99 12.43 -17.54
N GLU A 90 10.01 13.56 -18.26
CA GLU A 90 10.15 13.56 -19.72
C GLU A 90 11.46 12.86 -20.16
N GLY A 91 11.33 11.96 -21.13
CA GLY A 91 12.47 11.19 -21.67
C GLY A 91 12.94 10.01 -20.81
N VAL A 92 12.35 9.79 -19.64
CA VAL A 92 12.67 8.66 -18.76
C VAL A 92 11.74 7.48 -19.03
N PHE A 93 12.34 6.31 -19.28
CA PHE A 93 11.62 5.09 -19.61
C PHE A 93 11.61 4.10 -18.45
N GLU A 94 10.54 3.32 -18.32
CA GLU A 94 10.52 2.15 -17.45
C GLU A 94 11.59 1.12 -17.87
N ALA A 95 12.06 0.30 -16.92
CA ALA A 95 13.17 -0.63 -17.14
C ALA A 95 12.99 -1.51 -18.40
N HIS A 96 11.77 -2.04 -18.65
CA HIS A 96 11.51 -2.87 -19.83
C HIS A 96 11.65 -2.10 -21.16
N LYS A 97 11.23 -0.83 -21.20
CA LYS A 97 11.38 0.04 -22.38
C LYS A 97 12.81 0.51 -22.54
N TRP A 98 13.49 0.78 -21.42
CA TRP A 98 14.90 1.17 -21.43
C TRP A 98 15.78 0.05 -21.99
N ILE A 99 15.59 -1.19 -21.51
CA ILE A 99 16.29 -2.38 -22.02
C ILE A 99 15.94 -2.62 -23.50
N GLY A 100 14.67 -2.47 -23.87
CA GLY A 100 14.18 -2.70 -25.24
C GLY A 100 14.66 -1.67 -26.28
N ARG A 101 15.57 -0.77 -25.95
CA ARG A 101 16.12 0.21 -26.90
C ARG A 101 16.95 -0.46 -27.98
N GLN A 102 16.78 0.00 -29.23
CA GLN A 102 17.47 -0.58 -30.39
C GLN A 102 18.99 -0.35 -30.42
N ASP A 103 19.49 0.62 -29.66
CA ASP A 103 20.92 0.93 -29.51
C ASP A 103 21.69 -0.04 -28.60
N LEU A 104 20.99 -0.88 -27.85
CA LEU A 104 21.60 -1.93 -27.05
C LEU A 104 21.76 -3.23 -27.83
N LYS A 105 22.92 -3.87 -27.69
CA LYS A 105 23.12 -5.26 -28.18
C LYS A 105 22.17 -6.20 -27.44
N PRO A 106 21.78 -7.34 -28.06
CA PRO A 106 21.02 -8.37 -27.37
C PRO A 106 21.61 -8.73 -26.03
N LEU A 107 20.83 -8.62 -24.97
CA LEU A 107 21.24 -8.92 -23.58
C LEU A 107 20.61 -10.23 -23.11
N LYS A 108 21.39 -11.00 -22.35
CA LYS A 108 20.92 -12.13 -21.54
C LYS A 108 20.76 -11.65 -20.11
N ILE A 109 19.52 -11.54 -19.63
CA ILE A 109 19.17 -10.89 -18.36
C ILE A 109 18.74 -11.94 -17.35
N ALA A 110 19.53 -12.10 -16.32
CA ALA A 110 19.25 -12.99 -15.20
C ALA A 110 18.10 -12.43 -14.33
N VAL A 111 17.20 -13.30 -13.89
CA VAL A 111 16.11 -12.96 -12.98
C VAL A 111 15.74 -14.14 -12.09
N ASP A 112 15.35 -13.84 -10.85
CA ASP A 112 14.71 -14.81 -9.97
C ASP A 112 13.22 -14.92 -10.35
N PRO A 113 12.73 -16.06 -10.83
CA PRO A 113 11.36 -16.22 -11.32
C PRO A 113 10.31 -16.12 -10.21
N PHE A 114 10.72 -16.22 -8.93
CA PHE A 114 9.82 -16.04 -7.79
C PHE A 114 9.65 -14.58 -7.36
N THR A 115 10.26 -13.63 -8.06
CA THR A 115 10.12 -12.19 -7.76
C THR A 115 9.40 -11.41 -8.87
N ILE A 116 8.93 -12.08 -9.90
CA ILE A 116 8.28 -11.46 -11.06
C ILE A 116 6.99 -12.20 -11.42
N THR A 117 5.94 -11.43 -11.78
CA THR A 117 4.66 -12.02 -12.19
C THR A 117 4.67 -12.44 -13.67
N PRO A 118 3.81 -13.39 -14.10
CA PRO A 118 3.61 -13.72 -15.52
C PRO A 118 3.25 -12.51 -16.37
N LYS A 119 2.42 -11.59 -15.87
CA LYS A 119 2.06 -10.36 -16.58
C LYS A 119 3.27 -9.43 -16.80
N GLN A 120 4.09 -9.23 -15.77
CA GLN A 120 5.33 -8.47 -15.89
C GLN A 120 6.30 -9.15 -16.85
N TRP A 121 6.51 -10.46 -16.70
CA TRP A 121 7.36 -11.26 -17.57
C TRP A 121 6.99 -11.08 -19.05
N ASN A 122 5.72 -11.28 -19.39
CA ASN A 122 5.23 -11.14 -20.74
C ASN A 122 5.36 -9.70 -21.28
N ARG A 123 5.16 -8.70 -20.44
CA ARG A 123 5.36 -7.28 -20.77
C ARG A 123 6.79 -6.98 -21.16
N TYR A 124 7.76 -7.50 -20.42
CA TYR A 124 9.18 -7.38 -20.78
C TYR A 124 9.49 -8.12 -22.07
N GLN A 125 9.10 -9.38 -22.16
CA GLN A 125 9.41 -10.23 -23.32
C GLN A 125 8.83 -9.66 -24.62
N SER A 126 7.58 -9.22 -24.62
CA SER A 126 6.97 -8.60 -25.82
C SER A 126 7.66 -7.28 -26.23
N GLY A 127 8.18 -6.52 -25.26
CA GLY A 127 8.99 -5.33 -25.53
C GLY A 127 10.36 -5.63 -26.15
N TRP A 128 10.85 -6.88 -26.04
CA TRP A 128 12.18 -7.31 -26.46
C TRP A 128 12.23 -8.16 -27.73
N GLU A 129 11.10 -8.57 -28.27
CA GLU A 129 11.02 -9.45 -29.45
C GLU A 129 11.86 -8.98 -30.64
N LYS A 130 11.94 -7.65 -30.84
CA LYS A 130 12.68 -7.06 -31.98
C LYS A 130 14.16 -6.85 -31.70
N THR A 131 14.59 -6.86 -30.45
CA THR A 131 15.94 -6.54 -30.00
C THR A 131 16.76 -7.77 -29.66
N GLY A 132 16.09 -8.94 -29.53
CA GLY A 132 16.74 -10.21 -29.23
C GLY A 132 17.19 -10.37 -27.77
N HIS A 133 16.78 -9.48 -26.87
CA HIS A 133 17.00 -9.67 -25.43
C HIS A 133 16.23 -10.89 -24.94
N ARG A 134 16.75 -11.57 -23.93
CA ARG A 134 16.12 -12.77 -23.37
C ARG A 134 16.35 -12.87 -21.87
N TRP A 135 15.41 -13.54 -21.22
CA TRP A 135 15.55 -13.94 -19.83
C TRP A 135 16.50 -15.13 -19.66
N GLU A 136 17.23 -15.13 -18.56
CA GLU A 136 17.87 -16.29 -17.96
C GLU A 136 17.28 -16.51 -16.58
N VAL A 137 16.63 -17.64 -16.42
CA VAL A 137 16.00 -18.03 -15.14
C VAL A 137 17.06 -18.57 -14.19
N LEU A 138 17.14 -17.99 -13.01
CA LEU A 138 18.09 -18.42 -12.00
C LEU A 138 17.49 -19.51 -11.10
N GLU A 139 18.31 -20.49 -10.71
CA GLU A 139 18.02 -21.37 -9.57
C GLU A 139 18.42 -20.65 -8.28
N GLY A 140 17.45 -19.96 -7.65
CA GLY A 140 17.66 -19.12 -6.49
C GLY A 140 18.03 -17.67 -6.84
N ASN A 141 18.29 -16.86 -5.83
CA ASN A 141 18.54 -15.44 -6.01
C ASN A 141 20.03 -15.10 -5.95
N ALA A 142 20.56 -14.44 -6.98
CA ALA A 142 21.97 -14.10 -7.06
C ALA A 142 22.42 -13.13 -5.95
N VAL A 143 21.54 -12.27 -5.44
CA VAL A 143 21.87 -11.35 -4.33
C VAL A 143 22.04 -12.14 -3.03
N ASP A 144 21.21 -13.16 -2.79
CA ASP A 144 21.29 -13.99 -1.58
C ASP A 144 22.65 -14.67 -1.42
N GLN A 145 23.29 -15.03 -2.54
CA GLN A 145 24.60 -15.71 -2.54
C GLN A 145 25.76 -14.81 -2.09
N VAL A 146 25.61 -13.49 -2.23
CA VAL A 146 26.65 -12.51 -1.89
C VAL A 146 26.31 -11.66 -0.67
N TRP A 147 25.18 -11.93 -0.05
CA TRP A 147 24.68 -11.18 1.11
C TRP A 147 25.12 -11.83 2.43
N GLU A 148 26.39 -11.68 2.78
CA GLU A 148 26.99 -12.34 3.96
C GLU A 148 26.24 -12.07 5.28
N ASN A 149 25.77 -10.82 5.49
CA ASN A 149 25.03 -10.40 6.68
C ASN A 149 23.53 -10.37 6.43
N ARG A 150 23.00 -11.33 5.68
CA ARG A 150 21.56 -11.43 5.44
C ARG A 150 20.84 -11.65 6.76
N PRO A 151 19.83 -10.83 7.10
CA PRO A 151 19.04 -11.02 8.30
C PRO A 151 18.43 -12.42 8.37
N GLU A 152 18.30 -12.94 9.58
CA GLU A 152 17.61 -14.21 9.81
C GLU A 152 16.14 -14.11 9.38
N LYS A 153 15.62 -15.19 8.86
CA LYS A 153 14.19 -15.31 8.56
C LYS A 153 13.43 -15.47 9.87
N LEU A 154 12.68 -14.44 10.23
CA LEU A 154 11.75 -14.48 11.36
C LEU A 154 10.40 -15.00 10.85
N ASN A 155 9.83 -15.94 11.58
CA ASN A 155 8.48 -16.41 11.34
C ASN A 155 7.81 -16.72 12.69
N TYR A 156 6.50 -16.49 12.74
CA TYR A 156 5.71 -16.61 13.96
C TYR A 156 4.51 -17.51 13.72
N ALA A 157 4.05 -18.16 14.77
CA ALA A 157 2.84 -18.96 14.68
C ALA A 157 1.63 -18.08 14.33
N PRO A 158 0.88 -18.40 13.28
CA PRO A 158 -0.33 -17.66 12.95
C PRO A 158 -1.40 -17.87 14.02
N PHE A 159 -2.28 -16.88 14.18
CA PHE A 159 -3.41 -16.89 15.10
C PHE A 159 -4.74 -16.72 14.36
N ALA A 160 -5.80 -17.29 14.92
CA ALA A 160 -7.12 -17.27 14.31
C ALA A 160 -7.94 -16.06 14.77
N LEU A 161 -8.66 -15.46 13.83
CA LEU A 161 -9.70 -14.47 14.11
C LEU A 161 -11.07 -15.14 14.22
N GLY A 162 -11.88 -14.67 15.16
CA GLY A 162 -13.27 -15.07 15.29
C GLY A 162 -14.20 -14.40 14.28
N GLU A 163 -15.42 -14.91 14.14
CA GLU A 163 -16.42 -14.34 13.22
C GLU A 163 -16.93 -12.97 13.68
N GLU A 164 -16.75 -12.62 14.95
CA GLU A 164 -17.02 -11.28 15.49
C GLU A 164 -16.16 -10.19 14.86
N LEU A 165 -15.00 -10.55 14.29
CA LEU A 165 -14.08 -9.65 13.58
C LEU A 165 -14.13 -9.83 12.06
N THR A 166 -14.38 -11.06 11.58
CA THR A 166 -14.32 -11.39 10.15
C THR A 166 -15.68 -11.42 9.47
N GLY A 167 -16.78 -11.54 10.26
CA GLY A 167 -18.15 -11.54 9.76
C GLY A 167 -18.56 -12.74 8.93
N GLU A 168 -17.60 -13.63 8.59
CA GLU A 168 -17.85 -14.82 7.80
C GLU A 168 -16.81 -15.90 8.12
N SER A 169 -17.25 -17.15 8.29
CA SER A 169 -16.35 -18.27 8.53
C SER A 169 -15.49 -18.62 7.30
N SER A 170 -14.29 -19.15 7.54
CA SER A 170 -13.42 -19.66 6.47
C SER A 170 -14.10 -20.74 5.61
N ILE A 171 -14.89 -21.62 6.22
CA ILE A 171 -15.71 -22.63 5.52
C ILE A 171 -16.68 -21.98 4.51
N SER A 172 -17.38 -20.92 4.91
CA SER A 172 -18.30 -20.20 4.02
C SER A 172 -17.56 -19.55 2.86
N LYS A 173 -16.42 -18.89 3.14
CA LYS A 173 -15.54 -18.28 2.12
C LYS A 173 -15.05 -19.34 1.12
N LEU A 174 -14.54 -20.48 1.59
CA LEU A 174 -14.13 -21.60 0.73
C LEU A 174 -15.26 -22.12 -0.16
N GLY A 175 -16.48 -22.20 0.38
CA GLY A 175 -17.66 -22.61 -0.41
C GLY A 175 -17.89 -21.68 -1.61
N LYS A 176 -17.89 -20.37 -1.38
CA LYS A 176 -18.04 -19.36 -2.45
C LYS A 176 -16.93 -19.45 -3.49
N ILE A 177 -15.68 -19.60 -3.05
CA ILE A 177 -14.53 -19.74 -3.96
C ILE A 177 -14.64 -21.00 -4.81
N ARG A 178 -15.00 -22.14 -4.23
CA ARG A 178 -15.22 -23.40 -4.94
C ARG A 178 -16.35 -23.30 -5.97
N ASP A 179 -17.42 -22.58 -5.67
CA ASP A 179 -18.51 -22.35 -6.63
C ASP A 179 -18.02 -21.51 -7.82
N MET A 180 -17.19 -20.48 -7.59
CA MET A 180 -16.58 -19.71 -8.66
C MET A 180 -15.58 -20.52 -9.48
N MET A 181 -14.80 -21.41 -8.84
CA MET A 181 -13.92 -22.36 -9.53
C MET A 181 -14.74 -23.26 -10.50
N LYS A 182 -15.87 -23.84 -10.02
CA LYS A 182 -16.76 -24.65 -10.85
C LYS A 182 -17.31 -23.88 -12.04
N GLN A 183 -17.79 -22.65 -11.82
CA GLN A 183 -18.33 -21.79 -12.87
C GLN A 183 -17.31 -21.50 -13.97
N ASN A 184 -16.02 -21.41 -13.62
CA ASN A 184 -14.92 -21.15 -14.53
C ASN A 184 -14.19 -22.42 -15.03
N GLY A 185 -14.66 -23.62 -14.65
CA GLY A 185 -14.06 -24.88 -15.06
C GLY A 185 -12.67 -25.14 -14.48
N ALA A 186 -12.37 -24.58 -13.30
CA ALA A 186 -11.11 -24.78 -12.60
C ALA A 186 -11.19 -25.98 -11.64
N GLU A 187 -10.22 -26.91 -11.76
CA GLU A 187 -10.04 -28.03 -10.84
C GLU A 187 -9.34 -27.60 -9.55
N GLY A 188 -8.40 -26.65 -9.65
CA GLY A 188 -7.66 -26.07 -8.54
C GLY A 188 -7.43 -24.58 -8.70
N LEU A 189 -7.19 -23.90 -7.58
CA LEU A 189 -6.78 -22.50 -7.47
C LEU A 189 -5.53 -22.44 -6.60
N VAL A 190 -4.48 -21.75 -7.06
CA VAL A 190 -3.25 -21.52 -6.31
C VAL A 190 -3.19 -20.05 -5.90
N LEU A 191 -2.97 -19.79 -4.62
CA LEU A 191 -2.78 -18.47 -4.05
C LEU A 191 -1.37 -18.32 -3.50
N THR A 192 -0.73 -17.20 -3.83
CA THR A 192 0.62 -16.86 -3.36
C THR A 192 0.65 -15.53 -2.58
N MET A 193 -0.38 -14.70 -2.68
CA MET A 193 -0.47 -13.44 -1.94
C MET A 193 -0.87 -13.69 -0.49
N LEU A 194 -0.10 -13.13 0.44
CA LEU A 194 -0.27 -13.41 1.87
C LEU A 194 -1.58 -12.87 2.45
N ASP A 195 -2.00 -11.70 2.01
CA ASP A 195 -3.25 -11.07 2.45
C ASP A 195 -4.50 -11.83 1.98
N GLU A 196 -4.45 -12.42 0.79
CA GLU A 196 -5.52 -13.27 0.26
C GLU A 196 -5.65 -14.56 1.06
N ILE A 197 -4.51 -15.19 1.38
CA ILE A 197 -4.45 -16.41 2.19
C ILE A 197 -4.93 -16.11 3.61
N ALA A 198 -4.45 -15.03 4.21
CA ALA A 198 -4.84 -14.61 5.55
C ALA A 198 -6.35 -14.29 5.64
N TRP A 199 -6.91 -13.62 4.61
CA TRP A 199 -8.36 -13.35 4.55
C TRP A 199 -9.19 -14.63 4.41
N LEU A 200 -8.78 -15.52 3.50
CA LEU A 200 -9.52 -16.76 3.19
C LEU A 200 -9.51 -17.75 4.36
N THR A 201 -8.37 -17.87 5.04
CA THR A 201 -8.20 -18.74 6.21
C THR A 201 -8.77 -18.17 7.50
N ASN A 202 -9.06 -16.86 7.55
CA ASN A 202 -9.31 -16.10 8.79
C ASN A 202 -8.15 -16.27 9.80
N LEU A 203 -6.92 -16.35 9.31
CA LEU A 203 -5.71 -16.36 10.10
C LEU A 203 -4.97 -15.03 9.92
N ARG A 204 -4.20 -14.64 10.93
CA ARG A 204 -3.26 -13.52 10.88
C ARG A 204 -1.91 -13.97 11.42
N GLY A 205 -0.87 -13.20 11.15
CA GLY A 205 0.48 -13.45 11.64
C GLY A 205 1.25 -12.16 11.80
N SER A 206 2.56 -12.27 12.05
CA SER A 206 3.46 -11.14 12.30
C SER A 206 4.80 -11.31 11.56
N ASP A 207 4.81 -12.07 10.45
CA ASP A 207 6.04 -12.34 9.71
C ASP A 207 6.54 -11.11 8.93
N ILE A 208 5.65 -10.18 8.64
CA ILE A 208 5.97 -8.92 7.96
C ILE A 208 5.60 -7.76 8.87
N ALA A 209 6.56 -6.88 9.14
CA ALA A 209 6.32 -5.69 9.94
C ALA A 209 5.14 -4.88 9.39
N HIS A 210 4.27 -4.42 10.26
CA HIS A 210 3.10 -3.60 9.95
C HIS A 210 1.98 -4.30 9.15
N ASN A 211 2.19 -5.52 8.69
CA ASN A 211 1.19 -6.30 7.96
C ASN A 211 0.83 -7.56 8.76
N PRO A 212 -0.43 -7.71 9.18
CA PRO A 212 -0.84 -8.84 10.02
C PRO A 212 -1.02 -10.12 9.19
N VAL A 213 0.02 -10.52 8.48
CA VAL A 213 0.06 -11.68 7.59
C VAL A 213 1.16 -12.66 8.02
N PHE A 214 1.09 -13.88 7.53
CA PHE A 214 2.10 -14.91 7.74
C PHE A 214 2.54 -15.48 6.39
N GLU A 215 3.80 -15.86 6.26
CA GLU A 215 4.32 -16.45 5.03
C GLU A 215 3.67 -17.81 4.78
N ALA A 216 2.92 -17.90 3.68
CA ALA A 216 2.19 -19.10 3.32
C ALA A 216 1.89 -19.16 1.81
N TYR A 217 1.66 -20.36 1.34
CA TYR A 217 1.00 -20.66 0.07
C TYR A 217 -0.32 -21.38 0.32
N ALA A 218 -1.28 -21.24 -0.57
CA ALA A 218 -2.50 -22.03 -0.48
C ALA A 218 -2.90 -22.65 -1.81
N VAL A 219 -3.44 -23.87 -1.74
CA VAL A 219 -4.01 -24.58 -2.88
C VAL A 219 -5.42 -25.03 -2.52
N ILE A 220 -6.40 -24.54 -3.26
CA ILE A 220 -7.81 -24.89 -3.08
C ILE A 220 -8.22 -25.84 -4.18
N LEU A 221 -8.66 -27.04 -3.80
CA LEU A 221 -9.28 -28.02 -4.66
C LEU A 221 -10.77 -28.15 -4.33
N GLN A 222 -11.53 -28.84 -5.15
CA GLN A 222 -12.98 -28.99 -4.94
C GLN A 222 -13.32 -29.64 -3.59
N ASN A 223 -12.48 -30.55 -3.10
CA ASN A 223 -12.70 -31.33 -1.85
C ASN A 223 -11.63 -31.11 -0.78
N ARG A 224 -10.57 -30.37 -1.06
CA ARG A 224 -9.45 -30.07 -0.13
C ARG A 224 -9.14 -28.59 -0.14
N ALA A 225 -8.67 -28.06 0.98
CA ALA A 225 -8.04 -26.75 1.08
C ALA A 225 -6.73 -26.91 1.85
N ILE A 226 -5.63 -26.54 1.24
CA ILE A 226 -4.29 -26.83 1.71
C ILE A 226 -3.54 -25.53 1.90
N CYS A 227 -2.89 -25.37 3.06
CA CYS A 227 -2.06 -24.22 3.39
C CYS A 227 -0.66 -24.70 3.77
N PHE A 228 0.35 -24.15 3.12
CA PHE A 228 1.76 -24.42 3.41
C PHE A 228 2.31 -23.24 4.21
N CYS A 229 2.75 -23.47 5.46
CA CYS A 229 3.24 -22.41 6.34
C CYS A 229 4.38 -22.92 7.25
N HIS A 230 5.08 -21.99 7.93
CA HIS A 230 6.22 -22.34 8.77
C HIS A 230 5.85 -23.07 10.08
N HIS A 231 4.62 -22.89 10.55
CA HIS A 231 4.14 -23.48 11.83
C HIS A 231 2.87 -24.32 11.65
N PRO A 232 2.90 -25.39 10.83
CA PRO A 232 1.71 -26.22 10.56
C PRO A 232 1.16 -26.90 11.84
N ASP A 233 2.02 -27.17 12.83
CA ASP A 233 1.69 -27.87 14.08
C ASP A 233 1.32 -26.92 15.24
N SER A 234 1.18 -25.62 15.01
CA SER A 234 0.92 -24.61 16.06
C SER A 234 -0.47 -24.67 16.70
N GLY A 235 -1.27 -25.69 16.37
CA GLY A 235 -2.65 -25.84 16.86
C GLY A 235 -3.70 -25.17 15.96
N ILE A 236 -3.30 -24.51 14.87
CA ILE A 236 -4.21 -23.89 13.89
C ILE A 236 -5.11 -24.92 13.22
N THR A 237 -4.68 -26.15 13.03
CA THR A 237 -5.49 -27.26 12.50
C THR A 237 -6.76 -27.50 13.31
N LYS A 238 -6.70 -27.31 14.65
CA LYS A 238 -7.89 -27.44 15.51
C LYS A 238 -8.84 -26.24 15.38
N GLN A 239 -8.30 -25.08 15.05
CA GLN A 239 -9.08 -23.83 14.90
C GLN A 239 -9.64 -23.69 13.48
N ARG A 240 -9.02 -24.32 12.50
CA ARG A 240 -9.41 -24.33 11.07
C ARG A 240 -9.40 -25.76 10.53
N PRO A 241 -10.31 -26.64 10.99
CA PRO A 241 -10.34 -28.06 10.61
C PRO A 241 -10.69 -28.28 9.14
N GLU A 242 -11.19 -27.26 8.46
CA GLU A 242 -11.47 -27.26 7.02
C GLU A 242 -10.21 -27.12 6.16
N TRP A 243 -9.05 -26.82 6.76
CA TRP A 243 -7.76 -26.69 6.11
C TRP A 243 -6.80 -27.81 6.53
N GLU A 244 -6.03 -28.28 5.56
CA GLU A 244 -4.87 -29.14 5.77
C GLU A 244 -3.60 -28.28 5.79
N PHE A 245 -2.82 -28.33 6.87
CA PHE A 245 -1.60 -27.54 7.02
C PHE A 245 -0.36 -28.42 6.82
N PHE A 246 0.58 -27.93 6.00
CA PHE A 246 1.84 -28.58 5.67
C PHE A 246 3.02 -27.62 5.86
N PRO A 247 4.27 -28.14 5.98
CA PRO A 247 5.46 -27.29 5.99
C PRO A 247 5.55 -26.42 4.74
N TYR A 248 6.00 -25.19 4.94
CA TYR A 248 6.13 -24.18 3.87
C TYR A 248 6.92 -24.69 2.66
N ASP A 249 8.03 -25.41 2.92
CA ASP A 249 8.96 -25.89 1.88
C ASP A 249 8.37 -27.03 1.02
N ASP A 250 7.28 -27.67 1.46
CA ASP A 250 6.62 -28.72 0.70
C ASP A 250 5.79 -28.19 -0.49
N TYR A 251 5.57 -26.87 -0.56
CA TYR A 251 4.72 -26.24 -1.57
C TYR A 251 5.14 -26.57 -3.01
N LEU A 252 6.43 -26.39 -3.36
CA LEU A 252 6.88 -26.63 -4.73
C LEU A 252 6.74 -28.08 -5.14
N GLY A 253 7.09 -29.02 -4.26
CA GLY A 253 6.89 -30.45 -4.50
C GLY A 253 5.42 -30.81 -4.72
N PHE A 254 4.53 -30.22 -3.90
CA PHE A 254 3.09 -30.43 -4.03
C PHE A 254 2.53 -29.91 -5.37
N ILE A 255 2.85 -28.69 -5.79
CA ILE A 255 2.34 -28.16 -7.07
C ILE A 255 2.92 -28.86 -8.29
N GLN A 256 4.15 -29.40 -8.21
CA GLN A 256 4.75 -30.26 -9.25
C GLN A 256 3.96 -31.58 -9.39
N GLN A 257 3.61 -32.21 -8.27
CA GLN A 257 2.75 -33.38 -8.26
C GLN A 257 1.35 -33.04 -8.81
N LEU A 258 0.74 -31.95 -8.34
CA LEU A 258 -0.56 -31.48 -8.83
C LEU A 258 -0.54 -31.24 -10.35
N ALA A 259 0.52 -30.65 -10.90
CA ALA A 259 0.66 -30.43 -12.34
C ALA A 259 0.71 -31.72 -13.15
N GLN A 260 1.24 -32.80 -12.58
CA GLN A 260 1.27 -34.13 -13.21
C GLN A 260 -0.09 -34.84 -13.11
N GLU A 261 -0.73 -34.81 -11.95
CA GLU A 261 -1.93 -35.58 -11.63
C GLU A 261 -3.24 -34.91 -12.12
N SER A 262 -3.28 -33.54 -12.18
CA SER A 262 -4.50 -32.87 -12.56
C SER A 262 -4.89 -33.11 -14.01
N SER A 263 -6.16 -33.36 -14.24
CA SER A 263 -6.76 -33.56 -15.57
C SER A 263 -7.41 -32.28 -16.10
N GLY A 264 -7.75 -31.33 -15.22
CA GLY A 264 -8.42 -30.09 -15.51
C GLY A 264 -7.50 -28.87 -15.45
N LYS A 265 -8.11 -27.68 -15.38
CA LYS A 265 -7.42 -26.40 -15.34
C LYS A 265 -7.07 -25.99 -13.91
N ILE A 266 -5.86 -25.51 -13.72
CA ILE A 266 -5.43 -24.84 -12.49
C ILE A 266 -5.53 -23.34 -12.71
N TRP A 267 -6.28 -22.67 -11.85
CA TRP A 267 -6.47 -21.23 -11.88
C TRP A 267 -5.28 -20.54 -11.24
N LEU A 268 -4.60 -19.69 -12.03
CA LEU A 268 -3.49 -18.85 -11.60
C LEU A 268 -3.79 -17.41 -12.01
N ASP A 269 -3.67 -16.50 -11.07
CA ASP A 269 -3.78 -15.07 -11.36
C ASP A 269 -2.45 -14.55 -11.93
N PRO A 270 -2.41 -14.03 -13.16
CA PRO A 270 -1.17 -13.59 -13.78
C PRO A 270 -0.57 -12.33 -13.15
N GLU A 271 -1.30 -11.63 -12.27
CA GLU A 271 -0.84 -10.46 -11.51
C GLU A 271 -0.50 -10.76 -10.05
N ALA A 272 -1.03 -11.87 -9.52
CA ALA A 272 -0.90 -12.24 -8.10
C ALA A 272 -0.18 -13.59 -7.90
N THR A 273 0.39 -14.17 -8.95
CA THR A 273 1.19 -15.40 -8.91
C THR A 273 2.59 -15.10 -9.44
N THR A 274 3.61 -15.80 -8.96
CA THR A 274 4.98 -15.64 -9.49
C THR A 274 5.19 -16.48 -10.75
N MET A 275 6.15 -16.06 -11.60
CA MET A 275 6.53 -16.83 -12.78
C MET A 275 7.12 -18.20 -12.40
N GLY A 276 7.82 -18.29 -11.26
CA GLY A 276 8.32 -19.55 -10.72
C GLY A 276 7.19 -20.56 -10.45
N THR A 277 6.10 -20.15 -9.85
CA THR A 277 4.90 -20.98 -9.69
C THR A 277 4.24 -21.28 -11.05
N ARG A 278 4.11 -20.28 -11.91
CA ARG A 278 3.43 -20.41 -13.21
C ARG A 278 4.10 -21.44 -14.13
N THR A 279 5.43 -21.51 -14.14
CA THR A 279 6.21 -22.40 -15.02
C THR A 279 6.12 -23.88 -14.64
N VAL A 280 5.61 -24.20 -13.46
CA VAL A 280 5.36 -25.59 -13.04
C VAL A 280 4.26 -26.24 -13.87
N PHE A 281 3.32 -25.45 -14.40
CA PHE A 281 2.14 -25.93 -15.11
C PHE A 281 2.26 -25.69 -16.62
N ASP A 282 1.94 -26.71 -17.41
CA ASP A 282 1.81 -26.60 -18.87
C ASP A 282 0.74 -25.54 -19.24
N ASN A 283 0.96 -24.81 -20.33
CA ASN A 283 0.02 -23.79 -20.82
C ASN A 283 -1.41 -24.37 -21.05
N SER A 284 -1.48 -25.63 -21.46
CA SER A 284 -2.76 -26.32 -21.67
C SER A 284 -3.55 -26.57 -20.38
N LYS A 285 -2.88 -26.56 -19.22
CA LYS A 285 -3.46 -26.84 -17.90
C LYS A 285 -3.73 -25.57 -17.07
N VAL A 286 -3.43 -24.38 -17.56
CA VAL A 286 -3.63 -23.15 -16.82
C VAL A 286 -4.87 -22.40 -17.26
N LEU A 287 -5.57 -21.80 -16.29
CA LEU A 287 -6.60 -20.80 -16.46
C LEU A 287 -6.06 -19.49 -15.89
N GLU A 288 -5.69 -18.54 -16.77
CA GLU A 288 -5.17 -17.23 -16.39
C GLU A 288 -6.31 -16.23 -16.27
N LEU A 289 -6.79 -16.00 -15.08
CA LEU A 289 -7.80 -15.00 -14.71
C LEU A 289 -7.46 -14.39 -13.36
N GLN A 290 -7.96 -13.17 -13.09
CA GLN A 290 -7.92 -12.61 -11.74
C GLN A 290 -8.58 -13.60 -10.76
N ASN A 291 -7.91 -13.92 -9.66
CA ASN A 291 -8.46 -14.88 -8.71
C ASN A 291 -9.66 -14.28 -7.95
N PRO A 292 -10.64 -15.12 -7.57
CA PRO A 292 -11.89 -14.66 -6.99
C PRO A 292 -11.75 -14.08 -5.57
N VAL A 293 -10.66 -14.38 -4.86
CA VAL A 293 -10.41 -13.90 -3.49
C VAL A 293 -10.19 -12.39 -3.49
N VAL A 294 -9.51 -11.85 -4.50
CA VAL A 294 -9.22 -10.41 -4.65
C VAL A 294 -10.48 -9.56 -4.48
N MET A 295 -11.53 -9.86 -5.25
CA MET A 295 -12.78 -9.08 -5.19
C MET A 295 -13.61 -9.37 -3.96
N ALA A 296 -13.60 -10.62 -3.48
CA ALA A 296 -14.32 -11.00 -2.25
C ALA A 296 -13.77 -10.28 -1.02
N LYS A 297 -12.42 -10.17 -0.93
CA LYS A 297 -11.70 -9.46 0.13
C LYS A 297 -11.88 -7.94 0.04
N ALA A 298 -11.88 -7.38 -1.18
CA ALA A 298 -12.00 -5.93 -1.41
C ALA A 298 -13.35 -5.37 -0.94
N CYS A 299 -14.45 -6.11 -1.15
CA CYS A 299 -15.80 -5.70 -0.73
C CYS A 299 -16.08 -6.18 0.70
N LYS A 300 -15.72 -5.35 1.68
CA LYS A 300 -15.86 -5.65 3.10
C LYS A 300 -17.32 -5.91 3.46
N ASN A 301 -17.55 -6.95 4.25
CA ASN A 301 -18.86 -7.23 4.83
C ASN A 301 -19.18 -6.24 5.98
N ARG A 302 -20.40 -6.32 6.53
CA ARG A 302 -20.86 -5.40 7.56
C ARG A 302 -20.00 -5.43 8.84
N VAL A 303 -19.52 -6.60 9.23
CA VAL A 303 -18.70 -6.74 10.45
C VAL A 303 -17.32 -6.12 10.22
N GLU A 304 -16.66 -6.44 9.10
CA GLU A 304 -15.38 -5.84 8.73
C GLU A 304 -15.46 -4.31 8.64
N LEU A 305 -16.55 -3.76 8.07
CA LEU A 305 -16.79 -2.30 8.04
C LEU A 305 -16.97 -1.70 9.44
N ASN A 306 -17.70 -2.37 10.33
CA ASN A 306 -17.88 -1.88 11.69
C ASN A 306 -16.57 -1.91 12.48
N CYS A 307 -15.78 -2.98 12.36
CA CYS A 307 -14.46 -3.07 12.98
C CYS A 307 -13.52 -1.97 12.45
N SER A 308 -13.50 -1.74 11.14
CA SER A 308 -12.74 -0.64 10.53
C SER A 308 -13.19 0.72 11.08
N GLU A 309 -14.50 0.97 11.22
CA GLU A 309 -14.98 2.24 11.80
C GLU A 309 -14.48 2.44 13.24
N GLN A 310 -14.49 1.39 14.08
CA GLN A 310 -13.96 1.47 15.44
C GLN A 310 -12.44 1.71 15.45
N ALA A 311 -11.68 1.00 14.62
CA ALA A 311 -10.23 1.21 14.50
C ALA A 311 -9.90 2.66 14.13
N HIS A 312 -10.65 3.26 13.22
CA HIS A 312 -10.46 4.67 12.82
C HIS A 312 -10.78 5.65 13.96
N LEU A 313 -11.78 5.36 14.79
CA LEU A 313 -12.07 6.21 15.96
C LEU A 313 -10.93 6.17 16.98
N HIS A 314 -10.36 4.99 17.25
CA HIS A 314 -9.19 4.84 18.12
C HIS A 314 -7.98 5.57 17.57
N ALA A 315 -7.65 5.36 16.28
CA ALA A 315 -6.55 6.05 15.62
C ALA A 315 -6.73 7.58 15.64
N ALA A 316 -7.92 8.06 15.34
CA ALA A 316 -8.23 9.50 15.34
C ALA A 316 -8.10 10.12 16.75
N ALA A 317 -8.58 9.43 17.80
CA ALA A 317 -8.47 9.92 19.16
C ALA A 317 -7.00 10.06 19.61
N ALA A 318 -6.17 9.06 19.31
CA ALA A 318 -4.73 9.09 19.59
C ALA A 318 -4.01 10.21 18.84
N LEU A 319 -4.29 10.37 17.54
CA LEU A 319 -3.70 11.43 16.74
C LEU A 319 -4.13 12.82 17.25
N VAL A 320 -5.39 13.02 17.63
CA VAL A 320 -5.89 14.26 18.23
C VAL A 320 -5.16 14.58 19.55
N ARG A 321 -4.93 13.59 20.43
CA ARG A 321 -4.15 13.81 21.65
C ARG A 321 -2.71 14.22 21.34
N THR A 322 -2.10 13.60 20.32
CA THR A 322 -0.74 13.93 19.88
C THR A 322 -0.65 15.35 19.32
N LEU A 323 -1.59 15.75 18.46
CA LEU A 323 -1.64 17.09 17.88
C LEU A 323 -1.87 18.16 18.95
N ALA A 324 -2.70 17.89 19.94
CA ALA A 324 -2.90 18.80 21.08
C ALA A 324 -1.61 18.98 21.90
N GLN A 325 -0.86 17.90 22.12
CA GLN A 325 0.44 17.97 22.83
C GLN A 325 1.51 18.66 21.98
N LEU A 326 1.48 18.51 20.66
CA LEU A 326 2.36 19.24 19.75
C LEU A 326 2.10 20.75 19.86
N GLU A 327 0.84 21.20 19.75
CA GLU A 327 0.49 22.63 19.84
C GLU A 327 0.92 23.20 21.20
N GLU A 328 0.61 22.54 22.32
CA GLU A 328 1.04 22.95 23.68
C GLU A 328 2.56 23.12 23.76
N ARG A 329 3.32 22.18 23.15
CA ARG A 329 4.78 22.19 23.18
C ARG A 329 5.36 23.33 22.35
N MET A 330 4.81 23.58 21.15
CA MET A 330 5.22 24.68 20.28
C MET A 330 4.89 26.04 20.91
N GLU A 331 3.70 26.22 21.48
CA GLU A 331 3.30 27.45 22.19
C GLU A 331 4.19 27.73 23.41
N SER A 332 4.67 26.68 24.09
CA SER A 332 5.59 26.78 25.22
C SER A 332 7.05 26.96 24.78
N SER A 333 7.34 27.02 23.49
CA SER A 333 8.70 27.08 22.91
C SER A 333 9.64 25.97 23.45
N LEU A 334 9.09 24.81 23.73
CA LEU A 334 9.87 23.66 24.15
C LEU A 334 10.42 22.92 22.91
N PRO A 335 11.67 22.42 22.94
CA PRO A 335 12.26 21.73 21.80
C PRO A 335 11.44 20.46 21.44
N ALA A 336 11.17 20.27 20.17
CA ALA A 336 10.55 19.09 19.60
C ALA A 336 11.27 18.72 18.30
N SER A 337 11.51 17.43 18.08
CA SER A 337 12.05 16.88 16.83
C SER A 337 10.99 16.09 16.07
N GLU A 338 11.26 15.74 14.82
CA GLU A 338 10.40 14.80 14.08
C GLU A 338 10.30 13.46 14.80
N ALA A 339 11.42 12.92 15.29
CA ALA A 339 11.45 11.66 16.01
C ALA A 339 10.65 11.74 17.32
N TRP A 340 10.79 12.83 18.10
CA TRP A 340 9.95 13.03 19.30
C TRP A 340 8.45 12.97 18.98
N PHE A 341 8.02 13.59 17.88
CA PHE A 341 6.61 13.56 17.49
C PHE A 341 6.16 12.14 17.10
N ALA A 342 6.96 11.44 16.31
CA ALA A 342 6.65 10.06 15.90
C ALA A 342 6.59 9.10 17.10
N GLU A 343 7.50 9.22 18.05
CA GLU A 343 7.50 8.44 19.30
C GLU A 343 6.28 8.75 20.17
N LEU A 344 5.92 10.02 20.30
CA LEU A 344 4.73 10.44 21.04
C LEU A 344 3.47 9.83 20.41
N LEU A 345 3.34 9.90 19.08
CA LEU A 345 2.21 9.34 18.36
C LEU A 345 2.14 7.81 18.52
N GLN A 346 3.26 7.12 18.40
CA GLN A 346 3.32 5.67 18.61
C GLN A 346 2.91 5.29 20.05
N LYS A 347 3.32 6.08 21.04
CA LYS A 347 2.90 5.88 22.44
C LYS A 347 1.39 6.06 22.60
N GLU A 348 0.81 7.10 22.01
CA GLU A 348 -0.64 7.34 22.05
C GLU A 348 -1.41 6.22 21.34
N TYR A 349 -0.95 5.76 20.17
CA TYR A 349 -1.53 4.62 19.46
C TYR A 349 -1.48 3.34 20.29
N SER A 350 -0.33 3.03 20.89
CA SER A 350 -0.15 1.80 21.68
C SER A 350 -1.01 1.76 22.97
N SER A 351 -1.56 2.90 23.38
CA SER A 351 -2.50 2.98 24.52
C SER A 351 -3.96 2.69 24.13
N GLU A 352 -4.26 2.62 22.84
CA GLU A 352 -5.63 2.37 22.36
C GLU A 352 -6.02 0.90 22.48
N ALA A 353 -7.31 0.67 22.75
CA ALA A 353 -7.85 -0.68 22.84
C ALA A 353 -7.78 -1.39 21.48
N GLY A 354 -7.33 -2.63 21.49
CA GLY A 354 -7.19 -3.44 20.27
C GLY A 354 -6.00 -3.07 19.38
N PHE A 355 -5.12 -2.17 19.81
CA PHE A 355 -3.88 -1.88 19.07
C PHE A 355 -3.01 -3.13 18.96
N VAL A 356 -2.51 -3.39 17.76
CA VAL A 356 -1.61 -4.52 17.47
C VAL A 356 -0.24 -4.03 17.01
N ASP A 357 -0.20 -3.14 16.02
CA ASP A 357 1.02 -2.55 15.46
C ASP A 357 0.65 -1.24 14.72
N LEU A 358 1.65 -0.52 14.22
CA LEU A 358 1.43 0.49 13.19
C LEU A 358 1.03 -0.20 11.87
N SER A 359 0.31 0.49 10.99
CA SER A 359 0.00 -0.02 9.64
C SER A 359 1.14 0.22 8.63
N PHE A 360 2.06 1.13 8.97
CA PHE A 360 3.32 1.43 8.28
C PHE A 360 4.21 2.31 9.19
N PRO A 361 5.51 2.49 8.90
CA PRO A 361 6.35 3.41 9.66
C PRO A 361 5.80 4.83 9.60
N THR A 362 5.60 5.47 10.75
CA THR A 362 5.09 6.85 10.82
C THR A 362 5.95 7.80 10.00
N ILE A 363 5.32 8.55 9.11
CA ILE A 363 5.92 9.66 8.39
C ILE A 363 5.66 10.94 9.20
N ALA A 364 6.73 11.64 9.57
CA ALA A 364 6.64 12.93 10.25
C ALA A 364 7.72 13.85 9.67
N GLY A 365 7.41 14.49 8.54
CA GLY A 365 8.35 15.34 7.81
C GLY A 365 8.09 16.82 8.03
N ALA A 366 9.04 17.52 8.66
CA ALA A 366 8.98 18.96 8.89
C ALA A 366 9.72 19.75 7.80
N GLY A 367 9.14 20.87 7.38
CA GLY A 367 9.75 21.72 6.37
C GLY A 367 10.07 20.94 5.09
N SER A 368 11.32 20.99 4.61
CA SER A 368 11.75 20.33 3.38
C SER A 368 11.57 18.80 3.37
N ASN A 369 11.62 18.14 4.54
CA ASN A 369 11.43 16.70 4.64
C ASN A 369 9.99 16.28 4.26
N GLY A 370 9.01 17.17 4.43
CA GLY A 370 7.64 16.95 3.97
C GLY A 370 7.50 16.79 2.45
N ALA A 371 8.52 17.17 1.66
CA ALA A 371 8.54 16.95 0.21
C ALA A 371 8.90 15.50 -0.17
N ILE A 372 9.44 14.72 0.76
CA ILE A 372 9.75 13.29 0.56
C ILE A 372 8.49 12.50 0.88
N VAL A 373 7.77 12.06 -0.15
CA VAL A 373 6.40 11.50 -0.03
C VAL A 373 6.33 10.35 0.98
N HIS A 374 7.34 9.47 0.99
CA HIS A 374 7.45 8.34 1.91
C HIS A 374 8.62 8.50 2.90
N TYR A 375 8.65 9.64 3.61
CA TYR A 375 9.67 9.95 4.61
C TYR A 375 9.47 9.12 5.88
N GLY A 376 9.91 7.86 5.86
CA GLY A 376 9.72 6.89 6.95
C GLY A 376 10.82 6.89 8.02
N THR A 377 11.69 7.90 8.07
CA THR A 377 12.81 7.99 9.03
C THR A 377 12.85 9.34 9.74
N PRO A 378 11.83 9.68 10.56
CA PRO A 378 11.83 10.91 11.36
C PRO A 378 13.12 11.02 12.19
N SER A 379 13.75 12.21 12.20
CA SER A 379 15.07 12.42 12.79
C SER A 379 15.00 13.24 14.08
N ASP A 380 15.84 12.87 15.05
CA ASP A 380 16.08 13.69 16.25
C ASP A 380 16.89 14.96 15.94
N GLU A 381 17.65 14.95 14.84
CA GLU A 381 18.45 16.10 14.42
C GLU A 381 17.56 17.19 13.75
N LYS A 382 16.43 16.81 13.17
CA LYS A 382 15.48 17.75 12.57
C LYS A 382 14.51 18.26 13.64
N MET A 383 14.79 19.50 14.10
CA MET A 383 13.89 20.21 15.01
C MET A 383 12.71 20.80 14.28
N LEU A 384 11.56 20.86 14.95
CA LEU A 384 10.33 21.47 14.48
C LEU A 384 10.41 22.99 14.67
N GLU A 385 10.37 23.74 13.58
CA GLU A 385 10.52 25.19 13.61
C GLU A 385 9.18 25.90 13.40
N PRO A 386 8.87 27.03 14.12
CA PRO A 386 7.57 27.69 14.06
C PRO A 386 7.15 28.20 12.68
N HIS A 387 8.07 28.37 11.74
CA HIS A 387 7.78 28.84 10.38
C HIS A 387 7.54 27.70 9.37
N GLU A 388 7.67 26.45 9.82
CA GLU A 388 7.50 25.27 8.99
C GLU A 388 6.08 24.67 9.13
N MET A 389 5.79 23.74 8.25
CA MET A 389 4.68 22.79 8.40
C MET A 389 5.24 21.42 8.75
N LEU A 390 4.46 20.62 9.49
CA LEU A 390 4.70 19.22 9.73
C LEU A 390 3.67 18.40 8.96
N LEU A 391 4.12 17.60 8.01
CA LEU A 391 3.32 16.57 7.36
C LEU A 391 3.42 15.30 8.19
N VAL A 392 2.29 14.83 8.69
CA VAL A 392 2.17 13.59 9.46
C VAL A 392 1.30 12.62 8.71
N ASP A 393 1.86 11.45 8.42
CA ASP A 393 1.11 10.34 7.82
C ASP A 393 1.32 9.09 8.66
N SER A 394 0.23 8.48 9.12
CA SER A 394 0.27 7.42 10.12
C SER A 394 -1.01 6.61 10.19
N GLY A 395 -0.87 5.38 10.60
CA GLY A 395 -1.99 4.49 10.82
C GLY A 395 -1.65 3.33 11.75
N ILE A 396 -2.68 2.58 12.12
CA ILE A 396 -2.56 1.41 13.02
C ILE A 396 -3.22 0.17 12.42
N GLN A 397 -2.65 -0.97 12.79
CA GLN A 397 -3.34 -2.25 12.79
C GLN A 397 -4.06 -2.38 14.14
N CYS A 398 -5.36 -2.44 14.08
CA CYS A 398 -6.21 -2.68 15.23
C CYS A 398 -7.01 -3.96 14.98
N GLU A 399 -7.45 -4.66 16.03
CA GLU A 399 -8.24 -5.88 15.86
C GLU A 399 -9.45 -5.65 14.94
N GLY A 400 -9.42 -6.27 13.77
CA GLY A 400 -10.47 -6.18 12.74
C GLY A 400 -10.38 -4.97 11.80
N GLY A 401 -9.41 -4.05 11.96
CA GLY A 401 -9.27 -2.87 11.09
C GLY A 401 -7.85 -2.42 10.83
N THR A 402 -7.62 -1.79 9.69
CA THR A 402 -6.38 -1.11 9.30
C THR A 402 -6.71 0.35 9.04
N THR A 403 -5.91 1.28 9.55
CA THR A 403 -6.15 2.71 9.39
C THR A 403 -5.01 3.40 8.66
N ASP A 404 -5.34 4.55 8.08
CA ASP A 404 -4.43 5.43 7.37
C ASP A 404 -4.94 6.88 7.46
N CYS A 405 -4.06 7.83 7.71
CA CYS A 405 -4.43 9.24 7.83
C CYS A 405 -3.24 10.16 7.67
N THR A 406 -3.35 11.10 6.75
CA THR A 406 -2.39 12.21 6.67
C THR A 406 -3.01 13.53 7.10
N ARG A 407 -2.26 14.28 7.89
CA ARG A 407 -2.50 15.70 8.19
C ARG A 407 -1.22 16.52 7.99
N THR A 408 -1.40 17.71 7.44
CA THR A 408 -0.35 18.73 7.43
C THR A 408 -0.75 19.83 8.41
N MET A 409 0.14 20.11 9.35
CA MET A 409 -0.08 21.05 10.46
C MET A 409 0.89 22.22 10.38
N SER A 410 0.43 23.42 10.69
CA SER A 410 1.26 24.59 10.89
C SER A 410 1.92 24.52 12.28
N LEU A 411 3.23 24.71 12.34
CA LEU A 411 3.97 24.74 13.60
C LEU A 411 3.97 26.11 14.27
N GLY A 412 3.43 27.12 13.62
CA GLY A 412 3.30 28.49 14.12
C GLY A 412 2.42 29.30 13.19
N GLU A 413 2.82 30.54 12.88
CA GLU A 413 2.06 31.41 11.96
C GLU A 413 2.38 31.07 10.50
N PRO A 414 1.41 30.60 9.72
CA PRO A 414 1.68 30.15 8.35
C PRO A 414 1.85 31.32 7.37
N THR A 415 2.72 31.13 6.39
CA THR A 415 2.90 32.06 5.27
C THR A 415 1.71 32.03 4.30
N SER A 416 1.55 33.08 3.48
CA SER A 416 0.52 33.11 2.43
C SER A 416 0.64 31.92 1.46
N LYS A 417 1.88 31.53 1.05
CA LYS A 417 2.12 30.37 0.18
C LYS A 417 1.62 29.07 0.81
N GLN A 418 1.91 28.83 2.10
CA GLN A 418 1.44 27.64 2.82
C GLN A 418 -0.08 27.57 2.84
N ARG A 419 -0.74 28.68 3.18
CA ARG A 419 -2.21 28.77 3.21
C ARG A 419 -2.84 28.57 1.83
N GLU A 420 -2.27 29.15 0.78
CA GLU A 420 -2.77 29.03 -0.59
C GLU A 420 -2.72 27.60 -1.09
N LEU A 421 -1.57 26.93 -0.94
CA LEU A 421 -1.37 25.57 -1.39
C LEU A 421 -2.19 24.57 -0.55
N TYR A 422 -2.24 24.77 0.77
CA TYR A 422 -3.05 23.93 1.65
C TYR A 422 -4.55 24.01 1.29
N THR A 423 -5.06 25.21 1.08
CA THR A 423 -6.46 25.41 0.68
C THR A 423 -6.75 24.74 -0.66
N SER A 424 -5.83 24.78 -1.62
CA SER A 424 -5.99 24.13 -2.93
C SER A 424 -6.02 22.59 -2.80
N VAL A 425 -5.17 22.00 -1.94
CA VAL A 425 -5.20 20.55 -1.65
C VAL A 425 -6.47 20.19 -0.90
N LEU A 426 -6.91 20.98 0.07
CA LEU A 426 -8.18 20.78 0.78
C LEU A 426 -9.38 20.77 -0.17
N GLN A 427 -9.41 21.72 -1.12
CA GLN A 427 -10.46 21.74 -2.16
C GLN A 427 -10.46 20.46 -3.01
N ALA A 428 -9.29 19.93 -3.36
CA ALA A 428 -9.18 18.65 -4.07
C ALA A 428 -9.72 17.49 -3.22
N HIS A 429 -9.35 17.44 -1.93
CA HIS A 429 -9.86 16.46 -0.98
C HIS A 429 -11.39 16.51 -0.85
N ILE A 430 -11.96 17.70 -0.63
CA ILE A 430 -13.41 17.91 -0.50
C ILE A 430 -14.13 17.50 -1.79
N ARG A 431 -13.56 17.82 -2.95
CA ARG A 431 -14.15 17.47 -4.26
C ARG A 431 -14.34 15.97 -4.43
N LEU A 432 -13.34 15.15 -4.06
CA LEU A 432 -13.47 13.70 -4.08
C LEU A 432 -14.44 13.20 -3.01
N ALA A 433 -14.34 13.71 -1.78
CA ALA A 433 -15.20 13.30 -0.67
C ALA A 433 -16.70 13.51 -0.95
N LYS A 434 -17.05 14.55 -1.72
CA LYS A 434 -18.44 14.88 -2.13
C LYS A 434 -18.88 14.18 -3.41
N GLN A 435 -17.99 13.46 -4.10
CA GLN A 435 -18.30 12.95 -5.43
C GLN A 435 -19.36 11.87 -5.39
N VAL A 436 -20.43 12.10 -6.16
CA VAL A 436 -21.45 11.10 -6.49
C VAL A 436 -21.15 10.55 -7.87
N PHE A 437 -21.23 9.23 -8.04
CA PHE A 437 -20.89 8.56 -9.30
C PHE A 437 -21.75 7.32 -9.53
N PRO A 438 -22.02 6.94 -10.79
CA PRO A 438 -22.79 5.74 -11.10
C PRO A 438 -21.98 4.47 -10.84
N GLU A 439 -22.68 3.40 -10.47
CA GLU A 439 -22.11 2.05 -10.44
C GLU A 439 -21.40 1.71 -11.76
N GLY A 440 -20.21 1.10 -11.66
CA GLY A 440 -19.34 0.82 -12.79
C GLY A 440 -18.31 1.92 -13.07
N THR A 441 -18.24 2.97 -12.22
CA THR A 441 -17.20 4.00 -12.34
C THR A 441 -15.85 3.47 -11.87
N HIS A 442 -14.82 3.71 -12.68
CA HIS A 442 -13.43 3.38 -12.39
C HIS A 442 -12.73 4.54 -11.70
N GLY A 443 -11.76 4.24 -10.84
CA GLY A 443 -11.06 5.24 -10.05
C GLY A 443 -10.32 6.31 -10.86
N ALA A 444 -9.88 6.02 -12.08
CA ALA A 444 -9.23 7.01 -12.95
C ALA A 444 -10.13 8.21 -13.29
N ALA A 445 -11.45 8.01 -13.39
CA ALA A 445 -12.39 9.12 -13.58
C ALA A 445 -12.44 10.02 -12.34
N LEU A 446 -12.42 9.43 -11.14
CA LEU A 446 -12.43 10.18 -9.87
C LEU A 446 -11.10 10.89 -9.60
N ASP A 447 -9.97 10.28 -10.00
CA ASP A 447 -8.65 10.89 -9.92
C ASP A 447 -8.60 12.20 -10.73
N SER A 448 -9.06 12.16 -11.97
CA SER A 448 -9.10 13.34 -12.84
C SER A 448 -10.00 14.46 -12.28
N ILE A 449 -11.15 14.10 -11.71
CA ILE A 449 -12.05 15.05 -11.04
C ILE A 449 -11.34 15.70 -9.85
N THR A 450 -10.64 14.92 -9.05
CA THR A 450 -9.91 15.39 -7.86
C THR A 450 -8.81 16.38 -8.26
N ARG A 451 -7.97 16.03 -9.23
CA ARG A 451 -6.85 16.84 -9.70
C ARG A 451 -7.26 18.10 -10.45
N SER A 452 -8.44 18.13 -11.05
CA SER A 452 -8.85 19.21 -11.98
C SER A 452 -8.68 20.61 -11.40
N GLY A 453 -8.93 20.82 -10.10
CA GLY A 453 -8.76 22.12 -9.44
C GLY A 453 -7.29 22.51 -9.21
N LEU A 454 -6.41 21.53 -9.01
CA LEU A 454 -4.96 21.75 -8.93
C LEU A 454 -4.39 22.05 -10.31
N TRP A 455 -4.77 21.30 -11.35
CA TRP A 455 -4.33 21.52 -12.73
C TRP A 455 -4.68 22.92 -13.24
N ASN A 456 -5.85 23.45 -12.89
CA ASN A 456 -6.24 24.84 -13.24
C ASN A 456 -5.30 25.90 -12.63
N GLN A 457 -4.52 25.52 -11.62
CA GLN A 457 -3.52 26.38 -10.96
C GLN A 457 -2.08 26.03 -11.37
N GLY A 458 -1.90 25.09 -12.31
CA GLY A 458 -0.57 24.57 -12.69
C GLY A 458 0.08 23.68 -11.63
N LEU A 459 -0.72 23.11 -10.72
CA LEU A 459 -0.27 22.24 -9.63
C LEU A 459 -0.65 20.79 -9.93
N ASP A 460 0.18 19.85 -9.46
CA ASP A 460 -0.10 18.40 -9.51
C ASP A 460 0.69 17.67 -8.43
N TYR A 461 0.44 16.36 -8.27
CA TYR A 461 1.20 15.45 -7.41
C TYR A 461 1.47 14.13 -8.13
N GLY A 462 2.56 13.45 -7.77
CA GLY A 462 3.09 12.32 -8.53
C GLY A 462 2.53 10.94 -8.14
N HIS A 463 1.80 10.82 -7.02
CA HIS A 463 1.24 9.55 -6.54
C HIS A 463 -0.24 9.39 -6.92
N GLY A 464 -0.85 8.24 -6.64
CA GLY A 464 -2.30 8.05 -6.79
C GLY A 464 -3.09 8.93 -5.83
N THR A 465 -4.34 9.23 -6.16
CA THR A 465 -5.25 9.95 -5.26
C THR A 465 -5.80 9.05 -4.16
N GLY A 466 -5.74 7.74 -4.36
CA GLY A 466 -6.19 6.78 -3.35
C GLY A 466 -5.93 5.32 -3.72
N HIS A 467 -5.82 4.50 -2.70
CA HIS A 467 -5.61 3.05 -2.74
C HIS A 467 -6.65 2.33 -1.90
N GLY A 468 -6.84 1.03 -2.15
CA GLY A 468 -7.64 0.18 -1.27
C GLY A 468 -6.93 -0.10 0.04
N VAL A 469 -7.71 -0.44 1.07
CA VAL A 469 -7.21 -0.78 2.41
C VAL A 469 -7.84 -2.06 2.91
N GLY A 470 -7.06 -2.90 3.57
CA GLY A 470 -7.48 -4.16 4.15
C GLY A 470 -8.33 -4.02 5.43
N ALA A 471 -8.98 -5.10 5.84
CA ALA A 471 -9.62 -5.21 7.15
C ALA A 471 -8.72 -6.03 8.09
N PHE A 472 -7.90 -5.36 8.85
CA PHE A 472 -6.81 -5.96 9.61
C PHE A 472 -5.90 -6.81 8.70
N LEU A 473 -5.45 -6.14 7.60
CA LEU A 473 -4.58 -6.66 6.55
C LEU A 473 -3.67 -5.54 6.03
N ASN A 474 -3.25 -5.58 4.78
CA ASN A 474 -2.34 -4.59 4.21
C ASN A 474 -2.99 -3.20 4.15
N VAL A 475 -2.24 -2.16 4.50
CA VAL A 475 -2.66 -0.76 4.32
C VAL A 475 -2.84 -0.44 2.83
N HIS A 476 -1.94 -0.91 1.98
CA HIS A 476 -2.09 -0.88 0.53
C HIS A 476 -2.69 -2.20 0.05
N GLU A 477 -3.97 -2.21 -0.26
CA GLU A 477 -4.70 -3.40 -0.72
C GLU A 477 -5.40 -3.12 -2.06
N GLY A 478 -5.14 -3.99 -3.04
CA GLY A 478 -5.90 -3.98 -4.30
C GLY A 478 -7.26 -4.69 -4.19
N PRO A 479 -8.00 -4.73 -5.30
CA PRO A 479 -7.64 -4.27 -6.64
C PRO A 479 -8.06 -2.82 -6.94
N GLN A 480 -8.88 -2.20 -6.09
CA GLN A 480 -9.39 -0.84 -6.31
C GLN A 480 -8.31 0.20 -6.02
N ARG A 481 -8.30 1.25 -6.84
CA ARG A 481 -7.49 2.45 -6.64
C ARG A 481 -8.09 3.65 -7.34
N ILE A 482 -7.78 4.85 -6.86
CA ILE A 482 -8.06 6.12 -7.53
C ILE A 482 -6.71 6.66 -7.99
N SER A 483 -6.41 6.56 -9.30
CA SER A 483 -5.10 6.95 -9.84
C SER A 483 -5.21 7.29 -11.32
N PRO A 484 -4.23 8.03 -11.89
CA PRO A 484 -4.23 8.35 -13.32
C PRO A 484 -4.17 7.11 -14.22
N VAL A 485 -3.58 6.03 -13.70
CA VAL A 485 -3.50 4.76 -14.45
C VAL A 485 -4.85 4.07 -14.40
N SER A 486 -5.43 3.83 -15.58
CA SER A 486 -6.69 3.10 -15.69
C SER A 486 -6.52 1.64 -15.26
N HIS A 487 -7.45 1.17 -14.44
CA HIS A 487 -7.59 -0.24 -14.03
C HIS A 487 -8.99 -0.72 -14.39
N ASP A 488 -9.12 -1.99 -14.75
CA ASP A 488 -10.39 -2.58 -15.16
C ASP A 488 -11.35 -2.87 -14.00
N VAL A 489 -11.01 -2.42 -12.79
CA VAL A 489 -11.83 -2.62 -11.59
C VAL A 489 -12.63 -1.36 -11.27
N ALA A 490 -13.95 -1.46 -11.39
CA ALA A 490 -14.86 -0.42 -10.92
C ALA A 490 -15.03 -0.44 -9.41
N LEU A 491 -15.25 0.73 -8.81
CA LEU A 491 -15.55 0.84 -7.38
C LEU A 491 -16.91 0.19 -7.06
N LYS A 492 -16.95 -0.54 -5.95
CA LYS A 492 -18.15 -1.26 -5.47
C LYS A 492 -18.46 -0.91 -4.02
N PRO A 493 -19.73 -0.98 -3.58
CA PRO A 493 -20.09 -0.84 -2.18
C PRO A 493 -19.33 -1.82 -1.28
N GLY A 494 -18.89 -1.33 -0.12
CA GLY A 494 -18.07 -2.08 0.83
C GLY A 494 -16.55 -1.97 0.61
N MET A 495 -16.09 -1.43 -0.51
CA MET A 495 -14.66 -1.12 -0.69
C MET A 495 -14.25 0.03 0.22
N ILE A 496 -13.11 -0.11 0.90
CA ILE A 496 -12.43 0.98 1.62
C ILE A 496 -11.36 1.53 0.69
N ILE A 497 -11.24 2.86 0.65
CA ILE A 497 -10.31 3.55 -0.25
C ILE A 497 -9.82 4.86 0.38
N SER A 498 -8.54 5.21 0.19
CA SER A 498 -8.00 6.50 0.61
C SER A 498 -8.46 7.64 -0.31
N ASN A 499 -8.48 8.84 0.25
CA ASN A 499 -8.64 10.12 -0.43
C ASN A 499 -7.52 11.03 0.05
N GLU A 500 -6.40 11.08 -0.69
CA GLU A 500 -5.11 11.62 -0.26
C GLU A 500 -4.42 12.56 -1.27
N PRO A 501 -5.11 13.56 -1.83
CA PRO A 501 -4.44 14.53 -2.69
C PRO A 501 -3.32 15.26 -1.95
N GLY A 502 -2.30 15.69 -2.68
CA GLY A 502 -1.15 16.37 -2.10
C GLY A 502 -0.53 17.43 -3.02
N PHE A 503 0.52 18.08 -2.50
CA PHE A 503 1.43 18.94 -3.22
C PHE A 503 2.81 18.85 -2.57
N TYR A 504 3.87 18.77 -3.38
CA TYR A 504 5.24 18.61 -2.89
C TYR A 504 6.19 19.46 -3.72
N GLU A 505 7.08 20.19 -3.03
CA GLU A 505 8.10 21.03 -3.65
C GLU A 505 9.45 20.80 -2.96
N THR A 506 10.40 20.26 -3.71
CA THR A 506 11.76 19.97 -3.19
C THR A 506 12.39 21.22 -2.56
N GLY A 507 12.90 21.06 -1.33
CA GLY A 507 13.52 22.16 -0.58
C GLY A 507 12.54 23.11 0.13
N TRP A 508 11.23 22.99 -0.14
CA TRP A 508 10.19 23.78 0.54
C TRP A 508 9.36 22.94 1.51
N GLY A 509 8.77 21.84 1.07
CA GLY A 509 7.94 20.99 1.89
C GLY A 509 6.85 20.25 1.11
N GLY A 510 5.94 19.63 1.87
CA GLY A 510 4.81 18.89 1.33
C GLY A 510 3.51 19.17 2.06
N ILE A 511 2.41 18.96 1.37
CA ILE A 511 1.05 18.99 1.90
C ILE A 511 0.36 17.73 1.39
N ARG A 512 -0.14 16.90 2.30
CA ARG A 512 -1.06 15.78 2.02
C ARG A 512 -2.20 15.84 3.01
N LEU A 513 -3.42 15.68 2.52
CA LEU A 513 -4.63 15.64 3.35
C LEU A 513 -5.39 14.37 3.02
N GLU A 514 -5.48 13.49 3.99
CA GLU A 514 -5.99 12.14 3.78
C GLU A 514 -7.04 11.73 4.78
N ASN A 515 -8.08 11.09 4.26
CA ASN A 515 -9.01 10.28 5.02
C ASN A 515 -9.25 8.96 4.30
N LEU A 516 -9.45 7.88 5.04
CA LEU A 516 -10.05 6.68 4.50
C LEU A 516 -11.58 6.85 4.39
N CYS A 517 -12.12 6.31 3.31
CA CYS A 517 -13.54 6.35 3.00
C CYS A 517 -14.05 4.96 2.63
N ARG A 518 -15.31 4.66 2.92
CA ARG A 518 -15.99 3.49 2.35
C ARG A 518 -16.88 3.90 1.17
N VAL A 519 -16.90 3.08 0.13
CA VAL A 519 -17.86 3.21 -0.96
C VAL A 519 -19.21 2.71 -0.50
N LYS A 520 -20.25 3.52 -0.67
CA LYS A 520 -21.63 3.14 -0.33
C LYS A 520 -22.60 3.44 -1.44
N THR A 521 -23.69 2.66 -1.49
CA THR A 521 -24.88 2.99 -2.28
C THR A 521 -25.61 4.16 -1.64
N LEU A 522 -25.99 5.13 -2.45
CA LEU A 522 -26.81 6.27 -2.01
C LEU A 522 -28.29 5.91 -2.10
N GLU A 523 -28.99 6.08 -0.98
CA GLU A 523 -30.43 5.95 -0.94
C GLU A 523 -31.11 7.17 -1.60
N SER A 524 -32.32 6.98 -2.08
CA SER A 524 -33.15 7.82 -2.94
C SER A 524 -33.12 9.34 -2.70
N GLY A 525 -33.20 10.08 -3.78
CA GLY A 525 -33.22 11.56 -3.91
C GLY A 525 -32.58 12.01 -5.20
N LEU A 526 -31.80 11.13 -5.83
CA LEU A 526 -31.22 11.34 -7.14
C LEU A 526 -32.16 10.78 -8.24
N ASN A 527 -32.18 11.44 -9.38
CA ASN A 527 -32.88 10.94 -10.56
C ASN A 527 -32.38 9.54 -10.92
N HIS A 528 -33.29 8.66 -11.35
CA HIS A 528 -32.88 7.34 -11.82
C HIS A 528 -31.83 7.46 -12.93
N HIS A 529 -30.75 6.70 -12.78
CA HIS A 529 -29.77 6.58 -13.87
C HIS A 529 -30.46 5.94 -15.09
N PRO A 530 -30.30 6.49 -16.32
CA PRO A 530 -30.98 5.97 -17.51
C PRO A 530 -30.75 4.47 -17.79
N GLY A 531 -29.62 3.91 -17.32
CA GLY A 531 -29.32 2.49 -17.41
C GLY A 531 -29.70 1.65 -16.20
N GLY A 532 -30.51 2.14 -15.28
CA GLY A 532 -30.91 1.43 -14.05
C GLY A 532 -29.79 1.19 -13.03
N LYS A 533 -28.63 1.85 -13.18
CA LYS A 533 -27.48 1.71 -12.28
C LYS A 533 -27.76 2.42 -10.94
N ALA A 534 -27.17 1.88 -9.86
CA ALA A 534 -27.16 2.55 -8.57
C ALA A 534 -26.23 3.78 -8.58
N TRP A 535 -26.54 4.77 -7.75
CA TRP A 535 -25.63 5.86 -7.45
C TRP A 535 -24.80 5.51 -6.23
N LEU A 536 -23.49 5.77 -6.31
CA LEU A 536 -22.51 5.52 -5.27
C LEU A 536 -21.93 6.84 -4.77
N GLY A 537 -21.39 6.82 -3.57
CA GLY A 537 -20.66 7.93 -2.96
C GLY A 537 -19.65 7.41 -1.96
N LEU A 538 -18.84 8.32 -1.45
CA LEU A 538 -17.83 8.05 -0.43
C LEU A 538 -18.34 8.49 0.95
N GLU A 539 -18.15 7.65 1.94
CA GLU A 539 -18.44 7.96 3.35
C GLU A 539 -17.15 7.89 4.15
N THR A 540 -16.79 8.99 4.77
CA THR A 540 -15.56 9.12 5.56
C THR A 540 -15.57 8.19 6.77
N LEU A 541 -14.46 7.51 7.00
CA LEU A 541 -14.19 6.68 8.18
C LEU A 541 -13.28 7.39 9.19
N MET A 542 -12.29 8.16 8.69
CA MET A 542 -11.30 8.85 9.52
C MET A 542 -11.74 10.28 9.86
N PHE A 543 -11.72 10.62 11.15
CA PHE A 543 -12.20 11.90 11.67
C PHE A 543 -11.12 12.59 12.51
N VAL A 544 -10.23 13.36 11.86
CA VAL A 544 -9.22 14.22 12.49
C VAL A 544 -9.40 15.64 11.93
N PRO A 545 -9.39 16.71 12.75
CA PRO A 545 -9.57 18.06 12.24
C PRO A 545 -8.54 18.45 11.18
N PHE A 546 -8.94 19.25 10.21
CA PHE A 546 -8.03 19.99 9.33
C PHE A 546 -7.50 21.25 10.04
N ASP A 547 -6.25 21.60 9.80
CA ASP A 547 -5.66 22.80 10.44
C ASP A 547 -6.26 24.10 9.89
N GLN A 548 -7.07 24.74 10.69
CA GLN A 548 -7.80 25.97 10.32
C GLN A 548 -6.86 27.16 10.06
N LYS A 549 -5.66 27.21 10.68
CA LYS A 549 -4.67 28.26 10.46
C LYS A 549 -4.20 28.30 9.00
N LEU A 550 -4.20 27.13 8.34
CA LEU A 550 -3.77 26.94 6.95
C LEU A 550 -4.90 27.18 5.93
N ILE A 551 -6.14 27.41 6.35
CA ILE A 551 -7.27 27.57 5.43
C ILE A 551 -7.52 29.05 5.12
N ILE A 552 -7.66 29.38 3.84
CA ILE A 552 -8.14 30.66 3.36
C ILE A 552 -9.65 30.54 3.09
N ARG A 553 -10.45 30.98 4.04
CA ARG A 553 -11.91 30.86 4.00
C ARG A 553 -12.53 31.41 2.71
N ASP A 554 -12.08 32.58 2.27
CA ASP A 554 -12.62 33.26 1.08
C ASP A 554 -12.33 32.55 -0.25
N LYS A 555 -11.43 31.56 -0.25
CA LYS A 555 -11.17 30.69 -1.42
C LYS A 555 -12.12 29.47 -1.47
N LEU A 556 -12.80 29.16 -0.38
CA LEU A 556 -13.77 28.07 -0.34
C LEU A 556 -15.15 28.55 -0.80
N SER A 557 -15.78 27.79 -1.67
CA SER A 557 -17.20 27.98 -2.00
C SER A 557 -18.09 27.69 -0.79
N SER A 558 -19.33 28.18 -0.81
CA SER A 558 -20.29 27.88 0.26
C SER A 558 -20.51 26.38 0.46
N ASP A 559 -20.48 25.61 -0.61
CA ASP A 559 -20.61 24.13 -0.58
C ASP A 559 -19.40 23.45 0.08
N GLU A 560 -18.18 23.97 -0.15
CA GLU A 560 -16.96 23.45 0.47
C GLU A 560 -16.91 23.84 1.96
N LEU A 561 -17.33 25.05 2.32
CA LEU A 561 -17.48 25.49 3.70
C LEU A 561 -18.49 24.62 4.46
N ASN A 562 -19.67 24.41 3.90
CA ASN A 562 -20.68 23.56 4.52
C ASN A 562 -20.17 22.13 4.74
N TRP A 563 -19.44 21.58 3.78
CA TRP A 563 -18.85 20.26 3.92
C TRP A 563 -17.81 20.22 5.05
N LEU A 564 -16.96 21.25 5.13
CA LEU A 564 -15.92 21.34 6.16
C LEU A 564 -16.52 21.49 7.56
N ASP A 565 -17.53 22.34 7.71
CA ASP A 565 -18.25 22.53 8.98
C ASP A 565 -18.96 21.24 9.41
N ASP A 566 -19.64 20.56 8.48
CA ASP A 566 -20.28 19.27 8.74
C ASP A 566 -19.25 18.17 9.12
N TYR A 567 -18.08 18.18 8.48
CA TYR A 567 -16.99 17.25 8.79
C TYR A 567 -16.43 17.52 10.20
N HIS A 568 -16.16 18.77 10.56
CA HIS A 568 -15.66 19.16 11.87
C HIS A 568 -16.70 18.87 12.98
N GLU A 569 -17.97 19.15 12.73
CA GLU A 569 -19.04 18.82 13.68
C GLU A 569 -19.12 17.31 13.93
N LYS A 570 -19.09 16.48 12.89
CA LYS A 570 -19.05 15.01 13.01
C LYS A 570 -17.78 14.53 13.74
N THR A 571 -16.65 15.15 13.46
CA THR A 571 -15.38 14.86 14.14
C THR A 571 -15.52 15.10 15.64
N TYR A 572 -16.04 16.25 16.04
CA TYR A 572 -16.28 16.56 17.45
C TYR A 572 -17.25 15.58 18.09
N GLN A 573 -18.41 15.32 17.45
CA GLN A 573 -19.43 14.41 17.96
C GLN A 573 -18.93 12.98 18.18
N LYS A 574 -18.08 12.46 17.26
CA LYS A 574 -17.54 11.10 17.36
C LYS A 574 -16.44 11.00 18.42
N LEU A 575 -15.52 11.96 18.49
CA LEU A 575 -14.34 11.86 19.33
C LEU A 575 -14.51 12.39 20.76
N GLN A 576 -15.47 13.29 21.03
CA GLN A 576 -15.67 13.85 22.38
C GLN A 576 -15.85 12.79 23.47
N LYS A 577 -16.36 11.61 23.12
CA LYS A 577 -16.58 10.50 24.06
C LYS A 577 -15.32 9.65 24.30
N MET A 578 -14.31 9.80 23.44
CA MET A 578 -13.06 9.05 23.52
C MET A 578 -11.95 9.85 24.21
N LEU A 579 -12.14 11.18 24.36
CA LEU A 579 -11.17 12.08 24.96
C LEU A 579 -11.58 12.36 26.42
N ASN A 580 -10.97 11.65 27.36
CA ASN A 580 -11.31 11.72 28.78
C ASN A 580 -10.74 12.96 29.49
N GLU A 581 -9.62 13.53 28.98
CA GLU A 581 -8.97 14.68 29.59
C GLU A 581 -9.53 16.00 29.05
N PRO A 582 -9.90 16.96 29.92
CA PRO A 582 -10.47 18.24 29.49
C PRO A 582 -9.58 19.02 28.53
N LYS A 583 -8.25 18.91 28.63
CA LYS A 583 -7.32 19.62 27.73
C LYS A 583 -7.46 19.17 26.27
N TYR A 584 -7.59 17.87 26.03
CA TYR A 584 -7.76 17.31 24.68
C TYR A 584 -9.16 17.62 24.11
N LEU A 585 -10.17 17.55 24.98
CA LEU A 585 -11.54 17.93 24.59
C LEU A 585 -11.66 19.41 24.21
N ASN A 586 -10.99 20.29 24.97
CA ASN A 586 -10.96 21.73 24.68
C ASN A 586 -10.20 22.02 23.39
N TRP A 587 -9.07 21.33 23.17
CA TRP A 587 -8.33 21.42 21.91
C TRP A 587 -9.18 20.98 20.72
N LEU A 588 -9.81 19.80 20.81
CA LEU A 588 -10.69 19.30 19.76
C LEU A 588 -11.83 20.27 19.46
N LYS A 589 -12.47 20.82 20.51
CA LYS A 589 -13.54 21.81 20.35
C LYS A 589 -13.06 23.05 19.60
N LYS A 590 -11.87 23.56 19.92
CA LYS A 590 -11.23 24.71 19.23
C LYS A 590 -10.97 24.35 17.77
N ALA A 591 -10.34 23.18 17.51
CA ALA A 591 -9.97 22.73 16.18
C ALA A 591 -11.18 22.42 15.27
N CYS A 592 -12.34 22.09 15.84
CA CYS A 592 -13.58 21.81 15.11
C CYS A 592 -14.56 22.99 15.09
N PHE A 593 -14.22 24.14 15.66
CA PHE A 593 -15.09 25.31 15.62
C PHE A 593 -15.24 25.81 14.17
N PRO A 594 -16.43 26.29 13.75
CA PRO A 594 -16.58 26.85 12.40
C PRO A 594 -15.56 27.96 12.11
N LEU A 595 -15.07 28.01 10.87
CA LEU A 595 -14.13 29.07 10.45
C LEU A 595 -14.78 30.45 10.65
N GLU A 596 -14.13 31.32 11.42
CA GLU A 596 -14.60 32.69 11.64
C GLU A 596 -14.65 33.46 10.32
N ALA A 597 -15.61 34.41 10.23
CA ALA A 597 -15.87 35.21 9.02
C ALA A 597 -14.73 36.20 8.73
#